data_6324f16c077b9903936793d8ff29139b
#
_entry.id   6324f16c077b9903936793d8ff29139b
#
_cell.length_a   1.000
_cell.length_b   1.000
_cell.length_c   1.000
_cell.angle_alpha   90.00
_cell.angle_beta   90.00
_cell.angle_gamma   90.00
#
_symmetry.space_group_name_H-M   'P 1'
#
loop_
_entity.id
_entity.type
_entity.pdbx_description
1 polymer ?
#
loop_
_entity_poly.entity_id
_entity_poly.type
_entity_poly.pdbx_seq_one_letter_code
_entity_poly.pdbx_strand_id
1 'polypeptide(L)'
;TTVTPTGATIVEKITNSNVKHRYLPYDLPFSVKKFLNIVKPSILLTMETEIWPNLYQACSDLKIPILIINARLSQRSAKRYRFVSKLMKKTLSLVDIIAAQTKIDAGRFISLGVSSEKVLITGNLKFDVNLPPNLKEQAQSVKRYFSEVRPVWIAASTHYGENEIILKAHIQVMKVSPDAILILAPRHPEQTDKIEFLCKELQLNFVKHSNQKMFTIERSVYILDTLGELLLHYAASQVAFVGGSLIAKGGQNIIEPASLGLPVITGPYMFNFTEINELLSEQDAITYVSNEHELTQKVCMFLSN
;
A
#
# COMPACT_ATOMS: atom_id res chain seq x y z
N THR A 1 13.68 -0.28 -18.85
CA THR A 1 14.44 0.99 -18.99
C THR A 1 14.09 1.96 -17.86
N THR A 2 15.00 2.85 -17.49
CA THR A 2 14.77 3.96 -16.56
C THR A 2 15.32 5.26 -17.15
N VAL A 3 14.90 6.40 -16.59
CA VAL A 3 15.35 7.73 -16.99
C VAL A 3 16.32 8.33 -15.98
N THR A 4 16.39 7.76 -14.76
CA THR A 4 17.17 8.30 -13.64
C THR A 4 18.17 7.30 -13.08
N PRO A 5 19.32 7.74 -12.52
CA PRO A 5 20.26 6.87 -11.83
C PRO A 5 19.63 6.13 -10.64
N THR A 6 18.78 6.79 -9.86
CA THR A 6 18.06 6.17 -8.73
C THR A 6 17.19 5.00 -9.19
N GLY A 7 16.46 5.18 -10.31
CA GLY A 7 15.68 4.09 -10.90
C GLY A 7 16.55 2.92 -11.36
N ALA A 8 17.72 3.20 -11.95
CA ALA A 8 18.67 2.18 -12.35
C ALA A 8 19.14 1.34 -11.15
N THR A 9 19.58 1.99 -10.07
CA THR A 9 20.03 1.31 -8.83
C THR A 9 18.95 0.44 -8.22
N ILE A 10 17.69 0.87 -8.26
CA ILE A 10 16.57 0.05 -7.78
C ILE A 10 16.38 -1.19 -8.66
N VAL A 11 16.37 -1.02 -9.99
CA VAL A 11 16.24 -2.15 -10.93
C VAL A 11 17.34 -3.17 -10.71
N GLU A 12 18.60 -2.74 -10.57
CA GLU A 12 19.75 -3.63 -10.33
C GLU A 12 19.60 -4.45 -9.03
N LYS A 13 18.97 -3.89 -7.99
CA LYS A 13 18.76 -4.58 -6.72
C LYS A 13 17.64 -5.62 -6.75
N ILE A 14 16.58 -5.37 -7.54
CA ILE A 14 15.36 -6.20 -7.50
C ILE A 14 15.27 -7.18 -8.67
N THR A 15 16.13 -7.05 -9.70
CA THR A 15 16.04 -7.90 -10.90
C THR A 15 17.09 -9.01 -10.87
N ASN A 16 16.69 -10.14 -11.46
CA ASN A 16 17.57 -11.29 -11.68
C ASN A 16 18.25 -11.22 -13.06
N SER A 17 19.03 -12.25 -13.41
CA SER A 17 19.79 -12.35 -14.67
C SER A 17 18.96 -12.24 -15.96
N ASN A 18 17.63 -12.41 -15.89
CA ASN A 18 16.73 -12.34 -17.05
C ASN A 18 16.35 -10.91 -17.44
N VAL A 19 16.66 -9.91 -16.59
CA VAL A 19 16.33 -8.51 -16.84
C VAL A 19 17.56 -7.73 -17.27
N LYS A 20 17.50 -7.15 -18.47
CA LYS A 20 18.57 -6.27 -18.98
C LYS A 20 18.16 -4.81 -18.79
N HIS A 21 18.84 -4.10 -17.92
CA HIS A 21 18.62 -2.67 -17.73
C HIS A 21 19.37 -1.83 -18.79
N ARG A 22 18.73 -0.78 -19.28
CA ARG A 22 19.31 0.29 -20.11
C ARG A 22 18.62 1.62 -19.77
N TYR A 23 19.33 2.72 -19.93
CA TYR A 23 18.71 4.05 -19.88
C TYR A 23 17.90 4.29 -21.15
N LEU A 24 16.72 4.90 -20.99
CA LEU A 24 15.96 5.40 -22.13
C LEU A 24 16.73 6.57 -22.75
N PRO A 25 16.93 6.61 -24.08
CA PRO A 25 17.56 7.77 -24.73
C PRO A 25 16.65 8.99 -24.67
N TYR A 26 17.21 10.17 -24.88
CA TYR A 26 16.40 11.37 -25.12
C TYR A 26 15.42 11.13 -26.26
N ASP A 27 14.19 11.66 -26.14
CA ASP A 27 13.10 11.45 -27.11
C ASP A 27 13.35 12.24 -28.41
N LEU A 28 14.46 11.96 -29.06
CA LEU A 28 14.86 12.50 -30.37
C LEU A 28 14.73 11.40 -31.43
N PRO A 29 14.20 11.68 -32.63
CA PRO A 29 13.91 10.67 -33.65
C PRO A 29 15.08 9.72 -33.96
N PHE A 30 16.30 10.29 -34.10
CA PHE A 30 17.50 9.49 -34.39
C PHE A 30 17.90 8.58 -33.21
N SER A 31 17.92 9.13 -32.00
CA SER A 31 18.30 8.40 -30.78
C SER A 31 17.36 7.24 -30.50
N VAL A 32 16.06 7.47 -30.63
CA VAL A 32 15.01 6.47 -30.45
C VAL A 32 15.10 5.36 -31.50
N LYS A 33 15.25 5.71 -32.79
CA LYS A 33 15.42 4.71 -33.85
C LYS A 33 16.63 3.83 -33.60
N LYS A 34 17.78 4.41 -33.24
CA LYS A 34 19.00 3.66 -32.92
C LYS A 34 18.77 2.72 -31.75
N PHE A 35 18.09 3.19 -30.69
CA PHE A 35 17.77 2.40 -29.52
C PHE A 35 16.87 1.20 -29.88
N LEU A 36 15.77 1.41 -30.60
CA LEU A 36 14.84 0.37 -30.99
C LEU A 36 15.47 -0.67 -31.93
N ASN A 37 16.35 -0.26 -32.82
CA ASN A 37 17.10 -1.17 -33.72
C ASN A 37 18.05 -2.10 -32.93
N ILE A 38 18.58 -1.64 -31.80
CA ILE A 38 19.45 -2.45 -30.91
C ILE A 38 18.61 -3.37 -30.02
N VAL A 39 17.55 -2.83 -29.40
CA VAL A 39 16.75 -3.55 -28.40
C VAL A 39 15.77 -4.53 -29.05
N LYS A 40 15.21 -4.16 -30.22
CA LYS A 40 14.20 -4.93 -30.98
C LYS A 40 13.07 -5.45 -30.08
N PRO A 41 12.35 -4.59 -29.36
CA PRO A 41 11.33 -5.02 -28.43
C PRO A 41 10.10 -5.56 -29.19
N SER A 42 9.44 -6.55 -28.61
CA SER A 42 8.16 -7.08 -29.13
C SER A 42 6.97 -6.22 -28.70
N ILE A 43 7.12 -5.42 -27.65
CA ILE A 43 6.09 -4.56 -27.08
C ILE A 43 6.74 -3.40 -26.32
N LEU A 44 6.10 -2.24 -26.34
CA LEU A 44 6.44 -1.11 -25.48
C LEU A 44 5.43 -0.98 -24.36
N LEU A 45 5.87 -1.06 -23.11
CA LEU A 45 5.07 -0.76 -21.91
C LEU A 45 5.61 0.53 -21.28
N THR A 46 4.75 1.53 -21.15
CA THR A 46 5.05 2.75 -20.38
C THR A 46 4.16 2.83 -19.16
N MET A 47 4.70 3.38 -18.06
CA MET A 47 3.96 3.49 -16.80
C MET A 47 3.43 4.90 -16.57
N GLU A 48 2.27 4.98 -15.93
CA GLU A 48 1.63 6.21 -15.47
C GLU A 48 1.43 7.24 -16.60
N THR A 49 2.21 8.35 -16.57
CA THR A 49 2.07 9.48 -17.52
C THR A 49 3.28 9.62 -18.43
N GLU A 50 4.05 8.55 -18.63
CA GLU A 50 5.25 8.55 -19.47
C GLU A 50 4.87 8.52 -20.96
N ILE A 51 4.55 9.69 -21.53
CA ILE A 51 4.15 9.85 -22.92
C ILE A 51 5.31 10.46 -23.72
N TRP A 52 5.89 9.67 -24.62
CA TRP A 52 7.10 9.99 -25.41
C TRP A 52 6.76 10.01 -26.91
N PRO A 53 6.50 11.20 -27.51
CA PRO A 53 5.97 11.30 -28.88
C PRO A 53 6.83 10.63 -29.95
N ASN A 54 8.16 10.82 -29.91
CA ASN A 54 9.05 10.22 -30.90
C ASN A 54 9.25 8.72 -30.69
N LEU A 55 9.29 8.28 -29.44
CA LEU A 55 9.34 6.84 -29.12
C LEU A 55 8.07 6.14 -29.63
N TYR A 56 6.90 6.71 -29.37
CA TYR A 56 5.62 6.14 -29.81
C TYR A 56 5.54 6.11 -31.33
N GLN A 57 5.94 7.19 -32.02
CA GLN A 57 5.95 7.22 -33.47
C GLN A 57 6.88 6.13 -34.05
N ALA A 58 8.11 6.01 -33.51
CA ALA A 58 9.07 5.03 -33.98
C ALA A 58 8.61 3.58 -33.70
N CYS A 59 7.95 3.31 -32.56
CA CYS A 59 7.35 2.01 -32.29
C CYS A 59 6.22 1.69 -33.27
N SER A 60 5.32 2.64 -33.53
CA SER A 60 4.23 2.49 -34.51
C SER A 60 4.75 2.21 -35.92
N ASP A 61 5.80 2.93 -36.36
CA ASP A 61 6.44 2.72 -37.66
C ASP A 61 7.01 1.29 -37.80
N LEU A 62 7.48 0.73 -36.68
CA LEU A 62 8.00 -0.64 -36.61
C LEU A 62 6.94 -1.69 -36.26
N LYS A 63 5.67 -1.30 -36.15
CA LYS A 63 4.54 -2.17 -35.75
C LYS A 63 4.74 -2.82 -34.39
N ILE A 64 5.40 -2.14 -33.47
CA ILE A 64 5.58 -2.55 -32.09
C ILE A 64 4.37 -2.05 -31.29
N PRO A 65 3.58 -2.92 -30.66
CA PRO A 65 2.43 -2.53 -29.83
C PRO A 65 2.85 -1.63 -28.67
N ILE A 66 2.00 -0.62 -28.37
CA ILE A 66 2.26 0.38 -27.33
C ILE A 66 1.14 0.31 -26.29
N LEU A 67 1.50 0.04 -25.04
CA LEU A 67 0.57 0.02 -23.91
C LEU A 67 1.01 1.03 -22.84
N ILE A 68 0.05 1.78 -22.33
CA ILE A 68 0.25 2.59 -21.11
C ILE A 68 -0.41 1.82 -19.97
N ILE A 69 0.41 1.37 -19.00
CA ILE A 69 -0.06 0.59 -17.85
C ILE A 69 -0.06 1.45 -16.58
N ASN A 70 -0.95 1.11 -15.66
CA ASN A 70 -1.17 1.90 -14.43
C ASN A 70 -1.36 3.39 -14.76
N ALA A 71 -2.08 3.69 -15.84
CA ALA A 71 -2.16 5.01 -16.44
C ALA A 71 -2.89 5.98 -15.51
N ARG A 72 -2.22 7.08 -15.18
CA ARG A 72 -2.73 8.15 -14.34
C ARG A 72 -2.56 9.49 -15.04
N LEU A 73 -3.55 10.35 -14.99
CA LEU A 73 -3.47 11.67 -15.59
C LEU A 73 -4.07 12.73 -14.67
N SER A 74 -3.22 13.52 -14.00
CA SER A 74 -3.70 14.60 -13.13
C SER A 74 -4.49 15.66 -13.92
N GLN A 75 -5.44 16.33 -13.24
CA GLN A 75 -6.19 17.42 -13.85
C GLN A 75 -5.27 18.54 -14.40
N ARG A 76 -4.18 18.82 -13.68
CA ARG A 76 -3.18 19.82 -14.10
C ARG A 76 -2.48 19.38 -15.39
N SER A 77 -2.07 18.11 -15.49
CA SER A 77 -1.43 17.56 -16.70
C SER A 77 -2.41 17.53 -17.87
N ALA A 78 -3.66 17.10 -17.65
CA ALA A 78 -4.70 17.12 -18.69
C ALA A 78 -4.94 18.54 -19.26
N LYS A 79 -4.98 19.56 -18.37
CA LYS A 79 -5.08 20.96 -18.83
C LYS A 79 -3.86 21.39 -19.65
N ARG A 80 -2.64 21.03 -19.24
CA ARG A 80 -1.40 21.35 -19.99
C ARG A 80 -1.38 20.67 -21.36
N TYR A 81 -1.78 19.41 -21.45
CA TYR A 81 -1.83 18.67 -22.71
C TYR A 81 -2.84 19.24 -23.71
N ARG A 82 -3.88 19.96 -23.25
CA ARG A 82 -4.79 20.69 -24.14
C ARG A 82 -4.10 21.81 -24.92
N PHE A 83 -3.05 22.44 -24.40
CA PHE A 83 -2.28 23.47 -25.13
C PHE A 83 -1.51 22.87 -26.32
N VAL A 84 -1.14 21.61 -26.26
CA VAL A 84 -0.47 20.86 -27.34
C VAL A 84 -1.38 19.75 -27.88
N SER A 85 -2.69 20.02 -27.94
CA SER A 85 -3.73 19.03 -28.21
C SER A 85 -3.52 18.26 -29.52
N LYS A 86 -3.09 18.90 -30.59
CA LYS A 86 -2.82 18.24 -31.89
C LYS A 86 -1.72 17.18 -31.76
N LEU A 87 -0.61 17.53 -31.08
CA LEU A 87 0.49 16.60 -30.82
C LEU A 87 0.05 15.45 -29.93
N MET A 88 -0.62 15.75 -28.81
CA MET A 88 -1.08 14.74 -27.87
C MET A 88 -2.11 13.78 -28.49
N LYS A 89 -3.08 14.30 -29.24
CA LYS A 89 -4.05 13.49 -29.97
C LYS A 89 -3.36 12.54 -30.95
N LYS A 90 -2.38 13.07 -31.73
CA LYS A 90 -1.59 12.26 -32.66
C LYS A 90 -0.79 11.19 -31.91
N THR A 91 -0.10 11.55 -30.82
CA THR A 91 0.72 10.61 -30.05
C THR A 91 -0.14 9.52 -29.40
N LEU A 92 -1.22 9.90 -28.75
CA LEU A 92 -2.10 8.96 -28.06
C LEU A 92 -2.92 8.07 -29.04
N SER A 93 -3.17 8.50 -30.27
CA SER A 93 -3.81 7.64 -31.28
C SER A 93 -2.96 6.42 -31.68
N LEU A 94 -1.63 6.50 -31.48
CA LEU A 94 -0.67 5.42 -31.72
C LEU A 94 -0.69 4.34 -30.62
N VAL A 95 -1.28 4.63 -29.46
CA VAL A 95 -1.37 3.68 -28.34
C VAL A 95 -2.46 2.66 -28.64
N ASP A 96 -2.17 1.39 -28.37
CA ASP A 96 -3.11 0.30 -28.57
C ASP A 96 -4.04 0.13 -27.37
N ILE A 97 -3.50 0.18 -26.14
CA ILE A 97 -4.27 0.04 -24.90
C ILE A 97 -3.77 1.03 -23.85
N ILE A 98 -4.70 1.64 -23.13
CA ILE A 98 -4.46 2.44 -21.93
C ILE A 98 -5.17 1.75 -20.75
N ALA A 99 -4.39 1.16 -19.84
CA ALA A 99 -4.88 0.59 -18.61
C ALA A 99 -4.89 1.68 -17.50
N ALA A 100 -6.01 2.37 -17.36
CA ALA A 100 -6.19 3.50 -16.45
C ALA A 100 -6.44 3.05 -15.01
N GLN A 101 -5.90 3.79 -14.03
CA GLN A 101 -6.10 3.51 -12.61
C GLN A 101 -7.56 3.72 -12.18
N THR A 102 -8.20 4.78 -12.65
CA THR A 102 -9.56 5.17 -12.22
C THR A 102 -10.45 5.54 -13.41
N LYS A 103 -11.76 5.57 -13.18
CA LYS A 103 -12.75 6.13 -14.14
C LYS A 103 -12.43 7.58 -14.51
N ILE A 104 -11.92 8.34 -13.55
CA ILE A 104 -11.55 9.75 -13.74
C ILE A 104 -10.36 9.86 -14.70
N ASP A 105 -9.33 9.03 -14.51
CA ASP A 105 -8.16 9.00 -15.39
C ASP A 105 -8.55 8.55 -16.81
N ALA A 106 -9.36 7.50 -16.92
CA ALA A 106 -9.92 7.04 -18.18
C ALA A 106 -10.65 8.17 -18.93
N GLY A 107 -11.55 8.89 -18.26
CA GLY A 107 -12.27 10.03 -18.83
C GLY A 107 -11.34 11.16 -19.30
N ARG A 108 -10.24 11.40 -18.60
CA ARG A 108 -9.23 12.39 -19.01
C ARG A 108 -8.49 11.97 -20.28
N PHE A 109 -8.09 10.71 -20.43
CA PHE A 109 -7.47 10.21 -21.66
C PHE A 109 -8.45 10.28 -22.83
N ILE A 110 -9.70 9.89 -22.64
CA ILE A 110 -10.75 10.01 -23.66
C ILE A 110 -10.94 11.48 -24.06
N SER A 111 -10.94 12.42 -23.11
CA SER A 111 -11.03 13.87 -23.38
C SER A 111 -9.86 14.44 -24.20
N LEU A 112 -8.71 13.75 -24.19
CA LEU A 112 -7.55 14.06 -25.04
C LEU A 112 -7.63 13.43 -26.45
N GLY A 113 -8.71 12.71 -26.74
CA GLY A 113 -9.01 12.16 -28.07
C GLY A 113 -8.65 10.68 -28.25
N VAL A 114 -8.43 9.93 -27.17
CA VAL A 114 -8.31 8.47 -27.23
C VAL A 114 -9.69 7.84 -27.39
N SER A 115 -9.79 6.82 -28.25
CA SER A 115 -11.01 6.03 -28.37
C SER A 115 -11.33 5.30 -27.06
N SER A 116 -12.59 5.31 -26.63
CA SER A 116 -13.01 4.62 -25.40
C SER A 116 -12.74 3.12 -25.42
N GLU A 117 -12.73 2.50 -26.61
CA GLU A 117 -12.43 1.07 -26.79
C GLU A 117 -10.98 0.69 -26.42
N LYS A 118 -10.07 1.67 -26.49
CA LYS A 118 -8.66 1.49 -26.14
C LYS A 118 -8.38 1.75 -24.65
N VAL A 119 -9.36 2.20 -23.86
CA VAL A 119 -9.18 2.58 -22.46
C VAL A 119 -9.87 1.57 -21.56
N LEU A 120 -9.07 0.85 -20.78
CA LEU A 120 -9.52 -0.12 -19.78
C LEU A 120 -9.30 0.47 -18.39
N ILE A 121 -10.22 0.22 -17.45
CA ILE A 121 -10.03 0.56 -16.05
C ILE A 121 -9.53 -0.68 -15.34
N THR A 122 -8.28 -0.67 -14.88
CA THR A 122 -7.60 -1.84 -14.29
C THR A 122 -7.29 -1.68 -12.80
N GLY A 123 -7.58 -0.51 -12.22
CA GLY A 123 -7.15 -0.22 -10.84
C GLY A 123 -5.69 0.22 -10.77
N ASN A 124 -5.21 0.42 -9.55
CA ASN A 124 -3.85 0.87 -9.28
C ASN A 124 -2.99 -0.30 -8.81
N LEU A 125 -1.88 -0.57 -9.49
CA LEU A 125 -0.92 -1.63 -9.14
C LEU A 125 -0.37 -1.55 -7.71
N LYS A 126 -0.44 -0.37 -7.08
CA LYS A 126 -0.07 -0.22 -5.66
C LYS A 126 -0.97 -1.02 -4.73
N PHE A 127 -2.16 -1.41 -5.20
CA PHE A 127 -3.12 -2.19 -4.42
C PHE A 127 -2.94 -3.70 -4.60
N ASP A 128 -2.09 -4.12 -5.55
CA ASP A 128 -1.73 -5.53 -5.73
C ASP A 128 -0.68 -5.93 -4.68
N VAL A 129 -1.13 -6.56 -3.62
CA VAL A 129 -0.26 -7.11 -2.59
C VAL A 129 0.07 -8.56 -2.93
N ASN A 130 1.33 -8.85 -3.20
CA ASN A 130 1.81 -10.22 -3.32
C ASN A 130 1.99 -10.82 -1.91
N LEU A 131 1.04 -11.63 -1.51
CA LEU A 131 1.15 -12.38 -0.24
C LEU A 131 2.14 -13.55 -0.42
N PRO A 132 3.12 -13.71 0.49
CA PRO A 132 4.02 -14.86 0.45
C PRO A 132 3.23 -16.17 0.50
N PRO A 133 3.57 -17.19 -0.30
CA PRO A 133 2.81 -18.44 -0.38
C PRO A 133 2.76 -19.21 0.94
N ASN A 134 3.76 -19.06 1.79
CA ASN A 134 3.86 -19.70 3.12
C ASN A 134 3.34 -18.82 4.27
N LEU A 135 2.74 -17.66 3.98
CA LEU A 135 2.29 -16.71 5.00
C LEU A 135 1.29 -17.32 5.99
N LYS A 136 0.37 -18.15 5.49
CA LYS A 136 -0.64 -18.81 6.35
C LYS A 136 -0.01 -19.75 7.36
N GLU A 137 0.99 -20.55 6.95
CA GLU A 137 1.69 -21.47 7.84
C GLU A 137 2.51 -20.72 8.90
N GLN A 138 3.19 -19.67 8.49
CA GLN A 138 3.95 -18.80 9.40
C GLN A 138 3.02 -18.10 10.40
N ALA A 139 1.87 -17.59 9.93
CA ALA A 139 0.87 -16.96 10.79
C ALA A 139 0.30 -17.93 11.84
N GLN A 140 0.11 -19.21 11.48
CA GLN A 140 -0.29 -20.24 12.45
C GLN A 140 0.77 -20.42 13.56
N SER A 141 2.05 -20.35 13.22
CA SER A 141 3.12 -20.42 14.22
C SER A 141 3.08 -19.24 15.19
N VAL A 142 2.79 -18.03 14.69
CA VAL A 142 2.60 -16.85 15.55
C VAL A 142 1.33 -17.00 16.40
N LYS A 143 0.23 -17.51 15.86
CA LYS A 143 -0.99 -17.80 16.64
C LYS A 143 -0.74 -18.80 17.78
N ARG A 144 0.02 -19.87 17.52
CA ARG A 144 0.42 -20.83 18.56
C ARG A 144 1.27 -20.20 19.66
N TYR A 145 2.15 -19.28 19.31
CA TYR A 145 2.94 -18.52 20.28
C TYR A 145 2.06 -17.72 21.23
N PHE A 146 0.93 -17.19 20.77
CA PHE A 146 -0.06 -16.48 21.60
C PHE A 146 -1.09 -17.39 22.28
N SER A 147 -1.06 -18.71 22.05
CA SER A 147 -2.16 -19.63 22.32
C SER A 147 -3.29 -19.49 21.26
N GLU A 148 -3.56 -20.56 20.52
CA GLU A 148 -4.47 -20.57 19.34
C GLU A 148 -5.88 -20.05 19.60
N VAL A 149 -6.32 -20.05 20.86
CA VAL A 149 -7.68 -19.68 21.26
C VAL A 149 -7.83 -18.22 21.75
N ARG A 150 -6.71 -17.51 21.99
CA ARG A 150 -6.78 -16.14 22.48
C ARG A 150 -7.15 -15.18 21.35
N PRO A 151 -8.11 -14.24 21.57
CA PRO A 151 -8.38 -13.18 20.60
C PRO A 151 -7.19 -12.25 20.45
N VAL A 152 -6.80 -11.98 19.20
CA VAL A 152 -5.65 -11.12 18.88
C VAL A 152 -6.08 -9.97 17.99
N TRP A 153 -5.79 -8.75 18.40
CA TRP A 153 -5.91 -7.58 17.56
C TRP A 153 -4.59 -6.84 17.43
N ILE A 154 -4.39 -6.16 16.32
CA ILE A 154 -3.15 -5.44 16.06
C ILE A 154 -3.40 -3.95 15.88
N ALA A 155 -2.60 -3.13 16.56
CA ALA A 155 -2.49 -1.70 16.31
C ALA A 155 -1.15 -1.43 15.60
N ALA A 156 -1.21 -1.18 14.31
CA ALA A 156 -0.06 -1.17 13.44
C ALA A 156 0.35 0.24 13.00
N SER A 157 1.64 0.45 12.86
CA SER A 157 2.26 1.71 12.42
C SER A 157 1.80 2.93 13.23
N THR A 158 1.70 2.73 14.54
CA THR A 158 1.22 3.75 15.47
C THR A 158 2.26 4.85 15.69
N HIS A 159 1.80 6.03 16.02
CA HIS A 159 2.63 7.20 16.31
C HIS A 159 2.54 7.62 17.77
N TYR A 160 3.49 8.46 18.18
CA TYR A 160 3.42 9.14 19.47
C TYR A 160 2.10 9.93 19.58
N GLY A 161 1.41 9.78 20.70
CA GLY A 161 0.07 10.36 20.93
C GLY A 161 -1.08 9.38 20.68
N GLU A 162 -0.90 8.35 19.84
CA GLU A 162 -1.90 7.29 19.63
C GLU A 162 -1.72 6.14 20.62
N ASN A 163 -0.47 5.81 20.98
CA ASN A 163 -0.14 4.64 21.81
C ASN A 163 -0.88 4.63 23.14
N GLU A 164 -1.01 5.78 23.78
CA GLU A 164 -1.75 5.89 25.04
C GLU A 164 -3.25 5.60 24.86
N ILE A 165 -3.87 6.14 23.80
CA ILE A 165 -5.27 5.89 23.44
C ILE A 165 -5.49 4.41 23.20
N ILE A 166 -4.59 3.77 22.45
CA ILE A 166 -4.64 2.35 22.09
C ILE A 166 -4.51 1.46 23.32
N LEU A 167 -3.55 1.75 24.21
CA LEU A 167 -3.35 0.99 25.44
C LEU A 167 -4.54 1.13 26.40
N LYS A 168 -5.10 2.32 26.53
CA LYS A 168 -6.32 2.54 27.31
C LYS A 168 -7.52 1.79 26.72
N ALA A 169 -7.68 1.84 25.39
CA ALA A 169 -8.70 1.04 24.69
C ALA A 169 -8.52 -0.46 24.97
N HIS A 170 -7.27 -0.95 24.96
CA HIS A 170 -7.00 -2.36 25.24
C HIS A 170 -7.40 -2.77 26.67
N ILE A 171 -7.19 -1.92 27.66
CA ILE A 171 -7.68 -2.15 29.04
C ILE A 171 -9.19 -2.33 29.05
N GLN A 172 -9.93 -1.53 28.29
CA GLN A 172 -11.40 -1.69 28.21
C GLN A 172 -11.80 -2.94 27.42
N VAL A 173 -11.07 -3.29 26.36
CA VAL A 173 -11.26 -4.55 25.61
C VAL A 173 -11.09 -5.75 26.55
N MET A 174 -10.07 -5.76 27.41
CA MET A 174 -9.85 -6.85 28.37
C MET A 174 -10.96 -7.00 29.41
N LYS A 175 -11.78 -5.97 29.68
CA LYS A 175 -12.96 -6.12 30.55
C LYS A 175 -14.06 -6.97 29.91
N VAL A 176 -14.13 -6.97 28.57
CA VAL A 176 -15.10 -7.74 27.77
C VAL A 176 -14.50 -9.08 27.34
N SER A 177 -13.23 -9.08 26.95
CA SER A 177 -12.46 -10.24 26.51
C SER A 177 -11.15 -10.31 27.31
N PRO A 178 -11.16 -10.94 28.50
CA PRO A 178 -10.03 -10.94 29.42
C PRO A 178 -8.72 -11.53 28.84
N ASP A 179 -8.86 -12.46 27.91
CA ASP A 179 -7.74 -13.12 27.24
C ASP A 179 -7.25 -12.40 25.97
N ALA A 180 -7.82 -11.26 25.63
CA ALA A 180 -7.43 -10.53 24.43
C ALA A 180 -5.96 -10.11 24.46
N ILE A 181 -5.32 -10.19 23.31
CA ILE A 181 -3.94 -9.77 23.09
C ILE A 181 -3.93 -8.57 22.14
N LEU A 182 -3.16 -7.56 22.50
CA LEU A 182 -2.80 -6.45 21.63
C LEU A 182 -1.39 -6.65 21.08
N ILE A 183 -1.25 -6.73 19.76
CA ILE A 183 0.02 -6.52 19.08
C ILE A 183 0.16 -5.03 18.79
N LEU A 184 1.13 -4.37 19.40
CA LEU A 184 1.41 -2.94 19.20
C LEU A 184 2.68 -2.78 18.39
N ALA A 185 2.54 -2.37 17.13
CA ALA A 185 3.64 -2.17 16.20
C ALA A 185 3.85 -0.68 15.91
N PRO A 186 4.80 0.00 16.57
CA PRO A 186 5.05 1.41 16.32
C PRO A 186 5.65 1.64 14.93
N ARG A 187 5.31 2.78 14.31
CA ARG A 187 5.90 3.20 13.02
C ARG A 187 7.42 3.37 13.10
N HIS A 188 7.90 3.75 14.27
CA HIS A 188 9.28 4.02 14.60
C HIS A 188 9.71 3.14 15.77
N PRO A 189 10.42 2.03 15.53
CA PRO A 189 10.86 1.10 16.60
C PRO A 189 11.66 1.77 17.73
N GLU A 190 12.35 2.87 17.45
CA GLU A 190 13.06 3.68 18.46
C GLU A 190 12.14 4.31 19.52
N GLN A 191 10.82 4.27 19.31
CA GLN A 191 9.84 4.74 20.30
C GLN A 191 9.41 3.67 21.30
N THR A 192 9.93 2.46 21.20
CA THR A 192 9.55 1.31 22.03
C THR A 192 9.71 1.59 23.53
N ASP A 193 10.77 2.29 23.94
CA ASP A 193 11.00 2.62 25.36
C ASP A 193 9.86 3.47 25.95
N LYS A 194 9.27 4.35 25.16
CA LYS A 194 8.11 5.16 25.58
C LYS A 194 6.85 4.30 25.73
N ILE A 195 6.67 3.32 24.86
CA ILE A 195 5.56 2.36 24.95
C ILE A 195 5.70 1.47 26.18
N GLU A 196 6.93 1.00 26.48
CA GLU A 196 7.21 0.27 27.71
C GLU A 196 6.88 1.09 28.96
N PHE A 197 7.25 2.37 28.96
CA PHE A 197 6.93 3.28 30.06
C PHE A 197 5.40 3.40 30.24
N LEU A 198 4.65 3.62 29.16
CA LEU A 198 3.19 3.68 29.21
C LEU A 198 2.57 2.36 29.70
N CYS A 199 3.07 1.20 29.25
CA CYS A 199 2.59 -0.08 29.74
C CYS A 199 2.78 -0.23 31.25
N LYS A 200 3.94 0.18 31.77
CA LYS A 200 4.22 0.14 33.21
C LYS A 200 3.30 1.07 33.99
N GLU A 201 3.09 2.31 33.53
CA GLU A 201 2.18 3.27 34.17
C GLU A 201 0.73 2.75 34.21
N LEU A 202 0.30 2.10 33.11
CA LEU A 202 -1.04 1.52 32.98
C LEU A 202 -1.15 0.10 33.59
N GLN A 203 -0.10 -0.41 34.22
CA GLN A 203 -0.04 -1.74 34.86
C GLN A 203 -0.33 -2.89 33.85
N LEU A 204 0.03 -2.72 32.60
CA LEU A 204 -0.11 -3.74 31.55
C LEU A 204 1.14 -4.61 31.48
N ASN A 205 0.93 -5.92 31.50
CA ASN A 205 2.02 -6.89 31.30
C ASN A 205 2.33 -7.02 29.82
N PHE A 206 3.58 -6.74 29.44
CA PHE A 206 4.01 -6.72 28.05
C PHE A 206 5.27 -7.59 27.81
N VAL A 207 5.52 -7.89 26.54
CA VAL A 207 6.77 -8.44 26.04
C VAL A 207 7.17 -7.76 24.73
N LYS A 208 8.46 -7.62 24.48
CA LYS A 208 9.00 -7.18 23.18
C LYS A 208 9.31 -8.37 22.30
N HIS A 209 9.04 -8.23 21.01
CA HIS A 209 9.39 -9.23 20.01
C HIS A 209 10.90 -9.52 20.02
N SER A 210 11.75 -8.48 20.07
CA SER A 210 13.21 -8.61 20.11
C SER A 210 13.75 -9.42 21.30
N ASN A 211 12.99 -9.54 22.39
CA ASN A 211 13.44 -10.26 23.58
C ASN A 211 13.22 -11.78 23.52
N GLN A 212 12.55 -12.31 22.50
CA GLN A 212 12.27 -13.74 22.25
C GLN A 212 11.81 -14.54 23.49
N LYS A 213 11.27 -13.88 24.52
CA LYS A 213 10.73 -14.55 25.71
C LYS A 213 9.39 -15.18 25.39
N MET A 214 9.11 -16.35 25.94
CA MET A 214 7.80 -16.98 25.81
C MET A 214 6.69 -16.02 26.24
N PHE A 215 5.65 -15.94 25.42
CA PHE A 215 4.44 -15.18 25.74
C PHE A 215 3.64 -15.96 26.78
N THR A 216 3.56 -15.46 28.00
CA THR A 216 2.82 -16.12 29.08
C THR A 216 1.37 -15.64 29.12
N ILE A 217 0.49 -16.43 29.76
CA ILE A 217 -0.94 -16.11 29.85
C ILE A 217 -1.23 -14.76 30.53
N GLU A 218 -0.35 -14.35 31.42
CA GLU A 218 -0.46 -13.07 32.14
C GLU A 218 -0.16 -11.84 31.26
N ARG A 219 0.39 -12.05 30.07
CA ARG A 219 0.76 -10.95 29.15
C ARG A 219 -0.37 -10.66 28.22
N SER A 220 -0.68 -9.38 28.06
CA SER A 220 -1.76 -8.90 27.20
C SER A 220 -1.25 -7.99 26.06
N VAL A 221 -0.02 -7.46 26.15
CA VAL A 221 0.57 -6.60 25.13
C VAL A 221 1.84 -7.22 24.57
N TYR A 222 1.89 -7.32 23.23
CA TYR A 222 3.06 -7.73 22.48
C TYR A 222 3.56 -6.57 21.64
N ILE A 223 4.74 -6.04 21.97
CA ILE A 223 5.33 -4.91 21.24
C ILE A 223 6.18 -5.46 20.11
N LEU A 224 5.76 -5.21 18.88
CA LEU A 224 6.48 -5.58 17.66
C LEU A 224 7.50 -4.47 17.33
N ASP A 225 8.69 -4.59 17.89
CA ASP A 225 9.77 -3.62 17.80
C ASP A 225 10.80 -3.92 16.69
N THR A 226 10.45 -4.82 15.77
CA THR A 226 11.26 -5.19 14.60
C THR A 226 10.61 -4.76 13.30
N LEU A 227 11.40 -4.65 12.22
CA LEU A 227 10.94 -4.27 10.88
C LEU A 227 10.77 -5.52 10.00
N GLY A 228 9.81 -5.45 9.05
CA GLY A 228 9.61 -6.46 8.02
C GLY A 228 8.65 -7.60 8.40
N GLU A 229 8.15 -7.66 9.64
CA GLU A 229 7.31 -8.75 10.15
C GLU A 229 5.82 -8.37 10.29
N LEU A 230 5.46 -7.14 9.91
CA LEU A 230 4.12 -6.61 10.11
C LEU A 230 3.05 -7.43 9.39
N LEU A 231 3.29 -7.83 8.13
CA LEU A 231 2.36 -8.64 7.34
C LEU A 231 2.05 -9.99 8.00
N LEU A 232 3.06 -10.61 8.62
CA LEU A 232 2.92 -11.86 9.34
C LEU A 232 2.02 -11.70 10.58
N HIS A 233 2.21 -10.60 11.32
CA HIS A 233 1.41 -10.31 12.51
C HIS A 233 -0.02 -9.87 12.17
N TYR A 234 -0.24 -9.19 11.05
CA TYR A 234 -1.58 -8.99 10.50
C TYR A 234 -2.27 -10.34 10.24
N ALA A 235 -1.59 -11.26 9.54
CA ALA A 235 -2.16 -12.57 9.23
C ALA A 235 -2.46 -13.43 10.47
N ALA A 236 -1.84 -13.13 11.61
CA ALA A 236 -2.10 -13.77 12.89
C ALA A 236 -3.21 -13.09 13.72
N SER A 237 -3.70 -11.93 13.30
CA SER A 237 -4.69 -11.11 14.01
C SER A 237 -6.10 -11.31 13.45
N GLN A 238 -7.13 -10.90 14.22
CA GLN A 238 -8.54 -10.95 13.83
C GLN A 238 -9.07 -9.58 13.40
N VAL A 239 -8.47 -8.49 13.85
CA VAL A 239 -8.80 -7.11 13.47
C VAL A 239 -7.57 -6.23 13.54
N ALA A 240 -7.48 -5.25 12.65
CA ALA A 240 -6.36 -4.33 12.56
C ALA A 240 -6.81 -2.87 12.74
N PHE A 241 -6.18 -2.17 13.68
CA PHE A 241 -6.17 -0.72 13.71
C PHE A 241 -4.91 -0.21 13.02
N VAL A 242 -5.05 0.76 12.09
CA VAL A 242 -3.93 1.36 11.36
C VAL A 242 -3.70 2.79 11.84
N GLY A 243 -2.52 3.02 12.40
CA GLY A 243 -2.12 4.25 13.06
C GLY A 243 -1.79 5.41 12.12
N GLY A 244 -1.32 6.53 12.70
CA GLY A 244 -1.16 7.81 12.02
C GLY A 244 -2.50 8.44 11.64
N SER A 245 -3.58 7.87 12.11
CA SER A 245 -4.95 8.14 11.71
C SER A 245 -5.83 8.79 12.79
N LEU A 246 -5.56 8.56 14.08
CA LEU A 246 -6.20 9.30 15.20
C LEU A 246 -5.57 10.67 15.42
N ILE A 247 -4.37 10.87 14.95
CA ILE A 247 -3.66 12.15 14.96
C ILE A 247 -3.40 12.58 13.51
N ALA A 248 -3.23 13.87 13.27
CA ALA A 248 -3.10 14.45 11.93
C ALA A 248 -1.74 14.12 11.26
N LYS A 249 -1.42 12.82 11.10
CA LYS A 249 -0.24 12.32 10.39
C LYS A 249 -0.57 11.78 9.00
N GLY A 250 -1.86 11.65 8.66
CA GLY A 250 -2.32 11.31 7.33
C GLY A 250 -2.54 9.82 7.08
N GLY A 251 -2.53 9.01 8.14
CA GLY A 251 -2.72 7.57 8.07
C GLY A 251 -1.49 6.80 7.60
N GLN A 252 -1.59 5.48 7.64
CA GLN A 252 -0.60 4.53 7.15
C GLN A 252 -1.24 3.53 6.19
N ASN A 253 -0.46 2.56 5.68
CA ASN A 253 -0.91 1.61 4.66
C ASN A 253 -2.02 0.67 5.20
N ILE A 254 -3.23 0.83 4.65
CA ILE A 254 -4.41 0.01 4.96
C ILE A 254 -4.59 -1.16 3.98
N ILE A 255 -3.78 -1.23 2.93
CA ILE A 255 -3.90 -2.23 1.88
C ILE A 255 -3.46 -3.61 2.40
N GLU A 256 -2.39 -3.66 3.19
CA GLU A 256 -1.87 -4.91 3.75
C GLU A 256 -2.91 -5.66 4.59
N PRO A 257 -3.52 -5.07 5.65
CA PRO A 257 -4.53 -5.77 6.42
C PRO A 257 -5.80 -6.06 5.58
N ALA A 258 -6.22 -5.17 4.69
CA ALA A 258 -7.37 -5.38 3.81
C ALA A 258 -7.14 -6.55 2.84
N SER A 259 -5.92 -6.72 2.30
CA SER A 259 -5.58 -7.84 1.40
C SER A 259 -5.62 -9.22 2.08
N LEU A 260 -5.53 -9.23 3.40
CA LEU A 260 -5.67 -10.42 4.24
C LEU A 260 -7.13 -10.69 4.64
N GLY A 261 -8.07 -9.83 4.24
CA GLY A 261 -9.48 -9.91 4.63
C GLY A 261 -9.74 -9.52 6.09
N LEU A 262 -8.82 -8.80 6.73
CA LEU A 262 -9.03 -8.32 8.10
C LEU A 262 -10.00 -7.14 8.12
N PRO A 263 -10.90 -7.06 9.11
CA PRO A 263 -11.57 -5.81 9.44
C PRO A 263 -10.54 -4.72 9.76
N VAL A 264 -10.64 -3.59 9.06
CA VAL A 264 -9.70 -2.47 9.21
C VAL A 264 -10.37 -1.32 9.96
N ILE A 265 -9.74 -0.88 11.04
CA ILE A 265 -10.15 0.28 11.83
C ILE A 265 -9.12 1.40 11.60
N THR A 266 -9.59 2.62 11.37
CA THR A 266 -8.74 3.81 11.21
C THR A 266 -9.33 5.01 11.95
N GLY A 267 -8.50 6.01 12.23
CA GLY A 267 -8.96 7.35 12.61
C GLY A 267 -9.39 8.19 11.39
N PRO A 268 -9.83 9.45 11.62
CA PRO A 268 -10.34 10.31 10.56
C PRO A 268 -9.25 10.91 9.65
N TYR A 269 -7.99 10.85 10.04
CA TYR A 269 -6.89 11.50 9.30
C TYR A 269 -6.21 10.53 8.34
N MET A 270 -6.80 10.32 7.14
CA MET A 270 -6.30 9.39 6.11
C MET A 270 -5.85 10.10 4.82
N PHE A 271 -5.45 11.36 4.88
CA PHE A 271 -5.19 12.19 3.69
C PHE A 271 -3.98 11.76 2.84
N ASN A 272 -3.05 10.95 3.36
CA ASN A 272 -1.98 10.35 2.55
C ASN A 272 -2.45 9.15 1.74
N PHE A 273 -3.61 8.58 2.08
CA PHE A 273 -4.18 7.36 1.50
C PHE A 273 -5.61 7.57 1.01
N THR A 274 -5.97 8.78 0.58
CA THR A 274 -7.34 9.19 0.22
C THR A 274 -7.97 8.24 -0.80
N GLU A 275 -7.28 7.93 -1.88
CA GLU A 275 -7.79 7.09 -2.98
C GLU A 275 -8.22 5.70 -2.50
N ILE A 276 -7.33 4.99 -1.79
CA ILE A 276 -7.63 3.64 -1.30
C ILE A 276 -8.63 3.68 -0.14
N ASN A 277 -8.57 4.72 0.67
CA ASN A 277 -9.49 4.93 1.78
C ASN A 277 -10.95 5.12 1.28
N GLU A 278 -11.14 5.92 0.24
CA GLU A 278 -12.43 6.08 -0.43
C GLU A 278 -12.92 4.76 -1.03
N LEU A 279 -12.06 4.06 -1.78
CA LEU A 279 -12.40 2.78 -2.39
C LEU A 279 -12.87 1.74 -1.37
N LEU A 280 -12.13 1.57 -0.26
CA LEU A 280 -12.47 0.61 0.78
C LEU A 280 -13.67 1.06 1.61
N SER A 281 -13.88 2.37 1.76
CA SER A 281 -15.06 2.93 2.43
C SER A 281 -16.34 2.69 1.63
N GLU A 282 -16.30 2.82 0.31
CA GLU A 282 -17.44 2.51 -0.59
C GLU A 282 -17.87 1.03 -0.52
N GLN A 283 -16.97 0.14 -0.07
CA GLN A 283 -17.22 -1.29 0.07
C GLN A 283 -17.47 -1.71 1.54
N ASP A 284 -17.68 -0.75 2.46
CA ASP A 284 -17.81 -0.98 3.91
C ASP A 284 -16.65 -1.78 4.52
N ALA A 285 -15.46 -1.72 3.89
CA ALA A 285 -14.27 -2.48 4.30
C ALA A 285 -13.41 -1.74 5.34
N ILE A 286 -13.76 -0.50 5.69
CA ILE A 286 -13.09 0.30 6.72
C ILE A 286 -14.10 0.82 7.74
N THR A 287 -13.68 0.80 9.00
CA THR A 287 -14.42 1.39 10.12
C THR A 287 -13.64 2.58 10.69
N TYR A 288 -14.29 3.73 10.81
CA TYR A 288 -13.68 4.93 11.39
C TYR A 288 -13.97 5.02 12.88
N VAL A 289 -12.96 5.50 13.62
CA VAL A 289 -13.06 5.80 15.06
C VAL A 289 -12.34 7.11 15.37
N SER A 290 -12.85 7.87 16.30
CA SER A 290 -12.32 9.20 16.65
C SER A 290 -11.68 9.26 18.04
N ASN A 291 -11.88 8.24 18.86
CA ASN A 291 -11.44 8.21 20.26
C ASN A 291 -11.30 6.77 20.80
N GLU A 292 -10.81 6.67 22.04
CA GLU A 292 -10.62 5.44 22.79
C GLU A 292 -11.89 4.60 22.88
N HIS A 293 -13.04 5.24 23.20
CA HIS A 293 -14.30 4.54 23.40
C HIS A 293 -14.79 3.87 22.12
N GLU A 294 -14.79 4.58 21.00
CA GLU A 294 -15.18 4.05 19.70
C GLU A 294 -14.24 2.92 19.26
N LEU A 295 -12.91 3.09 19.47
CA LEU A 295 -11.93 2.05 19.19
C LEU A 295 -12.24 0.78 19.99
N THR A 296 -12.49 0.92 21.30
CA THR A 296 -12.86 -0.21 22.15
C THR A 296 -14.09 -0.95 21.63
N GLN A 297 -15.16 -0.20 21.33
CA GLN A 297 -16.40 -0.80 20.83
C GLN A 297 -16.19 -1.60 19.54
N LYS A 298 -15.44 -1.03 18.59
CA LYS A 298 -15.20 -1.69 17.29
C LYS A 298 -14.29 -2.90 17.43
N VAL A 299 -13.24 -2.82 18.23
CA VAL A 299 -12.38 -3.97 18.53
C VAL A 299 -13.18 -5.10 19.18
N CYS A 300 -13.96 -4.83 20.23
CA CYS A 300 -14.80 -5.84 20.87
C CYS A 300 -15.78 -6.47 19.88
N MET A 301 -16.44 -5.67 19.03
CA MET A 301 -17.37 -6.15 18.02
C MET A 301 -16.70 -7.16 17.07
N PHE A 302 -15.50 -6.86 16.58
CA PHE A 302 -14.78 -7.72 15.63
C PHE A 302 -14.12 -8.94 16.28
N LEU A 303 -13.79 -8.88 17.58
CA LEU A 303 -13.25 -10.03 18.31
C LEU A 303 -14.32 -11.03 18.73
N SER A 304 -15.61 -10.63 18.75
CA SER A 304 -16.74 -11.47 19.14
C SER A 304 -17.38 -12.22 17.98
N ASN A 305 -17.02 -11.90 16.74
CA ASN A 305 -17.49 -12.55 15.51
C ASN A 305 -16.47 -13.55 14.99
#